data_6b31d4c8121e6ccd09447821dd024b77
#
_entry.id   6b31d4c8121e6ccd09447821dd024b77
#
_cell.length_a   1.000
_cell.length_b   1.000
_cell.length_c   1.000
_cell.angle_alpha   90.00
_cell.angle_beta   90.00
_cell.angle_gamma   90.00
#
_symmetry.space_group_name_H-M   'P 1'
#
loop_
_entity.id
_entity.type
_entity.pdbx_description
1 polymer ?
#
loop_
_entity_poly.entity_id
_entity_poly.type
_entity_poly.pdbx_seq_one_letter_code
_entity_poly.pdbx_strand_id
1 'polypeptide(L)'
;MTLLLTAAASTAYAATAKTGVAFVHGTGSQTNAYADYWQAPMVDTVRQGLVNQANYVVINCDFTQYMWDSRAAGCLAGQLKSFIDSRGITDLVVITHSNGGNVIRWIMSNPTYDSRYPAIISKIRWVNALAPSSAGTPLANAVMAGNVFESALGWLLGYKSDAVRQQQTSWMAHYNQNNLYGTSGRPALPKGFWSVAGTDVVSAVWNSDAYCGGYSQSVGLEVTQNWLSSCSDGFIECSSATAAGSLWFYDKNRTGGKVLNHNQSRRACFGLQNILRNDL
;
A
#
# COMPACT_ATOMS: atom_id res chain seq x y z
N MET A 1 24.69 25.98 -28.64
CA MET A 1 23.52 25.12 -28.73
C MET A 1 22.96 25.00 -27.33
N THR A 2 21.99 25.85 -27.00
CA THR A 2 21.49 26.03 -25.64
C THR A 2 20.28 25.07 -25.48
N LEU A 3 20.42 24.05 -24.62
CA LEU A 3 19.35 23.14 -24.29
C LEU A 3 18.34 23.85 -23.36
N LEU A 4 17.18 24.19 -23.87
CA LEU A 4 16.03 24.59 -23.05
C LEU A 4 15.47 23.36 -22.33
N LEU A 5 15.72 23.22 -21.03
CA LEU A 5 14.95 22.32 -20.18
C LEU A 5 13.56 22.94 -19.95
N THR A 6 12.56 22.40 -20.62
CA THR A 6 11.16 22.67 -20.27
C THR A 6 10.81 21.88 -19.02
N ALA A 7 10.75 22.56 -17.90
CA ALA A 7 10.14 22.01 -16.69
C ALA A 7 8.64 21.81 -16.96
N ALA A 8 8.19 20.56 -17.03
CA ALA A 8 6.77 20.24 -17.02
C ALA A 8 6.20 20.65 -15.67
N ALA A 9 5.44 21.72 -15.65
CA ALA A 9 4.66 22.10 -14.48
C ALA A 9 3.62 21.00 -14.24
N SER A 10 3.77 20.24 -13.13
CA SER A 10 2.72 19.39 -12.65
C SER A 10 1.56 20.30 -12.25
N THR A 11 0.47 20.27 -13.00
CA THR A 11 -0.78 20.90 -12.59
C THR A 11 -1.23 20.19 -11.33
N ALA A 12 -1.09 20.84 -10.17
CA ALA A 12 -1.67 20.36 -8.93
C ALA A 12 -3.19 20.33 -9.14
N TYR A 13 -3.76 19.15 -9.25
CA TYR A 13 -5.19 18.96 -9.29
C TYR A 13 -5.73 19.20 -7.88
N ALA A 14 -6.43 20.30 -7.68
CA ALA A 14 -7.12 20.56 -6.42
C ALA A 14 -8.25 19.56 -6.19
N ALA A 15 -8.46 19.14 -4.94
CA ALA A 15 -9.61 18.34 -4.56
C ALA A 15 -10.91 19.08 -4.87
N THR A 16 -11.91 18.36 -5.37
CA THR A 16 -13.28 18.87 -5.60
C THR A 16 -14.24 18.31 -4.56
N ALA A 17 -15.47 18.85 -4.50
CA ALA A 17 -16.51 18.32 -3.63
C ALA A 17 -16.89 16.86 -3.92
N LYS A 18 -16.47 16.31 -5.08
CA LYS A 18 -16.65 14.93 -5.50
C LYS A 18 -15.37 14.10 -5.49
N THR A 19 -14.30 14.63 -4.94
CA THR A 19 -13.08 13.85 -4.67
C THR A 19 -13.31 13.01 -3.43
N GLY A 20 -12.90 11.74 -3.49
CA GLY A 20 -12.95 10.81 -2.37
C GLY A 20 -11.61 10.12 -2.13
N VAL A 21 -11.43 9.55 -0.94
CA VAL A 21 -10.28 8.74 -0.58
C VAL A 21 -10.70 7.38 -0.07
N ALA A 22 -10.02 6.33 -0.52
CA ALA A 22 -10.20 4.96 -0.04
C ALA A 22 -8.92 4.46 0.61
N PHE A 23 -9.05 3.86 1.80
CA PHE A 23 -7.94 3.23 2.53
C PHE A 23 -8.03 1.72 2.39
N VAL A 24 -7.06 1.10 1.75
CA VAL A 24 -7.01 -0.34 1.45
C VAL A 24 -5.90 -1.00 2.27
N HIS A 25 -6.29 -1.83 3.23
CA HIS A 25 -5.34 -2.50 4.14
C HIS A 25 -4.46 -3.55 3.43
N GLY A 26 -3.46 -4.06 4.12
CA GLY A 26 -2.59 -5.14 3.64
C GLY A 26 -3.13 -6.54 3.97
N THR A 27 -2.21 -7.53 4.02
CA THR A 27 -2.52 -8.91 4.37
C THR A 27 -3.28 -9.01 5.69
N GLY A 28 -4.28 -9.87 5.74
CA GLY A 28 -5.12 -10.10 6.91
C GLY A 28 -6.60 -9.91 6.62
N SER A 29 -7.46 -10.38 7.51
CA SER A 29 -8.90 -10.15 7.47
C SER A 29 -9.25 -8.99 8.39
N GLN A 30 -9.98 -8.01 7.90
CA GLN A 30 -10.37 -6.83 8.65
C GLN A 30 -11.90 -6.68 8.70
N THR A 31 -12.41 -6.40 9.87
CA THR A 31 -13.81 -6.02 10.11
C THR A 31 -13.94 -4.58 10.59
N ASN A 32 -12.85 -4.00 11.10
CA ASN A 32 -12.76 -2.60 11.51
C ASN A 32 -11.35 -2.04 11.21
N ALA A 33 -10.99 -1.98 9.93
CA ALA A 33 -9.67 -1.50 9.52
C ALA A 33 -9.41 -0.03 9.91
N TYR A 34 -10.46 0.75 10.16
CA TYR A 34 -10.30 2.11 10.67
C TYR A 34 -9.62 2.12 12.04
N ALA A 35 -10.09 1.31 12.99
CA ALA A 35 -9.55 1.28 14.35
C ALA A 35 -8.32 0.36 14.46
N ASP A 36 -8.38 -0.82 13.82
CA ASP A 36 -7.40 -1.89 14.07
C ASP A 36 -6.19 -1.81 13.15
N TYR A 37 -6.39 -1.33 11.93
CA TYR A 37 -5.32 -1.31 10.93
C TYR A 37 -4.70 0.07 10.71
N TRP A 38 -5.49 1.07 10.29
CA TRP A 38 -5.01 2.42 9.94
C TRP A 38 -4.89 3.35 11.15
N GLN A 39 -5.83 3.27 12.07
CA GLN A 39 -6.07 4.13 13.23
C GLN A 39 -6.51 5.56 12.88
N ALA A 40 -7.31 6.14 13.79
CA ALA A 40 -7.90 7.46 13.62
C ALA A 40 -6.90 8.57 13.25
N PRO A 41 -5.70 8.67 13.87
CA PRO A 41 -4.76 9.74 13.53
C PRO A 41 -4.32 9.75 12.06
N MET A 42 -4.23 8.57 11.40
CA MET A 42 -3.94 8.48 9.97
C MET A 42 -5.16 8.91 9.15
N VAL A 43 -6.28 8.23 9.33
CA VAL A 43 -7.47 8.41 8.49
C VAL A 43 -8.04 9.81 8.64
N ASP A 44 -8.20 10.29 9.88
CA ASP A 44 -8.84 11.58 10.15
C ASP A 44 -7.97 12.76 9.70
N THR A 45 -6.65 12.63 9.76
CA THR A 45 -5.78 13.68 9.22
C THR A 45 -5.83 13.71 7.69
N VAL A 46 -5.75 12.56 7.04
CA VAL A 46 -5.76 12.51 5.57
C VAL A 46 -7.06 13.05 5.00
N ARG A 47 -8.23 12.65 5.52
CA ARG A 47 -9.53 13.11 5.02
C ARG A 47 -9.77 14.61 5.17
N GLN A 48 -9.02 15.31 6.03
CA GLN A 48 -9.05 16.78 6.13
C GLN A 48 -8.55 17.47 4.86
N GLY A 49 -7.84 16.78 3.97
CA GLY A 49 -7.46 17.29 2.63
C GLY A 49 -8.64 17.33 1.64
N LEU A 50 -9.75 16.66 1.94
CA LEU A 50 -10.94 16.65 1.10
C LEU A 50 -11.80 17.89 1.32
N VAL A 51 -12.38 18.42 0.25
CA VAL A 51 -13.42 19.49 0.33
C VAL A 51 -14.63 18.98 1.12
N ASN A 52 -15.07 17.76 0.84
CA ASN A 52 -16.08 17.07 1.65
C ASN A 52 -15.39 15.95 2.44
N GLN A 53 -15.10 16.22 3.70
CA GLN A 53 -14.38 15.29 4.59
C GLN A 53 -15.15 13.98 4.89
N ALA A 54 -16.43 13.88 4.53
CA ALA A 54 -17.20 12.65 4.62
C ALA A 54 -17.00 11.72 3.41
N ASN A 55 -16.28 12.16 2.36
CA ASN A 55 -16.00 11.37 1.18
C ASN A 55 -14.77 10.47 1.39
N TYR A 56 -14.84 9.60 2.38
CA TYR A 56 -13.83 8.57 2.58
C TYR A 56 -14.47 7.22 2.86
N VAL A 57 -13.70 6.16 2.58
CA VAL A 57 -14.04 4.79 2.94
C VAL A 57 -12.79 4.06 3.43
N VAL A 58 -12.96 3.27 4.49
CA VAL A 58 -11.93 2.35 4.97
C VAL A 58 -12.40 0.94 4.67
N ILE A 59 -11.64 0.25 3.84
CA ILE A 59 -12.00 -1.07 3.31
C ILE A 59 -11.83 -2.14 4.38
N ASN A 60 -12.83 -3.00 4.49
CA ASN A 60 -12.88 -4.15 5.40
C ASN A 60 -13.11 -5.41 4.58
N CYS A 61 -12.03 -6.11 4.25
CA CYS A 61 -12.06 -7.32 3.42
C CYS A 61 -11.18 -8.42 4.02
N ASP A 62 -11.28 -9.62 3.47
CA ASP A 62 -10.39 -10.73 3.80
C ASP A 62 -9.24 -10.83 2.79
N PHE A 63 -8.14 -10.12 3.06
CA PHE A 63 -6.91 -10.19 2.26
C PHE A 63 -5.95 -11.29 2.76
N THR A 64 -6.45 -12.34 3.40
CA THR A 64 -5.72 -13.60 3.56
C THR A 64 -5.81 -14.48 2.32
N GLN A 65 -6.67 -14.12 1.40
CA GLN A 65 -6.95 -14.84 0.15
C GLN A 65 -5.99 -14.41 -0.98
N TYR A 66 -6.01 -15.15 -2.08
CA TYR A 66 -5.37 -14.66 -3.31
C TYR A 66 -5.96 -13.31 -3.75
N MET A 67 -5.15 -12.47 -4.39
CA MET A 67 -5.56 -11.12 -4.79
C MET A 67 -6.80 -11.09 -5.71
N TRP A 68 -7.07 -12.14 -6.46
CA TRP A 68 -8.25 -12.26 -7.36
C TRP A 68 -9.48 -12.88 -6.71
N ASP A 69 -9.36 -13.39 -5.48
CA ASP A 69 -10.49 -14.03 -4.80
C ASP A 69 -11.66 -13.06 -4.59
N SER A 70 -12.88 -13.62 -4.58
CA SER A 70 -14.09 -12.83 -4.36
C SER A 70 -14.11 -12.12 -3.00
N ARG A 71 -13.44 -12.67 -1.99
CA ARG A 71 -13.29 -12.08 -0.65
C ARG A 71 -12.20 -11.00 -0.60
N ALA A 72 -11.26 -10.97 -1.57
CA ALA A 72 -10.23 -9.95 -1.72
C ALA A 72 -10.65 -8.91 -2.77
N ALA A 73 -10.27 -9.08 -4.05
CA ALA A 73 -10.61 -8.10 -5.09
C ALA A 73 -12.11 -7.95 -5.32
N GLY A 74 -12.88 -9.02 -5.17
CA GLY A 74 -14.35 -8.96 -5.28
C GLY A 74 -14.97 -8.12 -4.17
N CYS A 75 -14.52 -8.29 -2.91
CA CYS A 75 -14.94 -7.49 -1.76
C CYS A 75 -14.49 -6.02 -1.93
N LEU A 76 -13.24 -5.78 -2.29
CA LEU A 76 -12.70 -4.44 -2.56
C LEU A 76 -13.53 -3.73 -3.63
N ALA A 77 -13.80 -4.39 -4.74
CA ALA A 77 -14.62 -3.83 -5.81
C ALA A 77 -16.05 -3.52 -5.35
N GLY A 78 -16.65 -4.37 -4.54
CA GLY A 78 -17.98 -4.13 -3.96
C GLY A 78 -18.02 -2.87 -3.12
N GLN A 79 -17.08 -2.71 -2.18
CA GLN A 79 -17.03 -1.56 -1.29
C GLN A 79 -16.67 -0.27 -2.05
N LEU A 80 -15.70 -0.30 -2.97
CA LEU A 80 -15.35 0.86 -3.79
C LEU A 80 -16.52 1.30 -4.68
N LYS A 81 -17.20 0.36 -5.35
CA LYS A 81 -18.34 0.67 -6.21
C LYS A 81 -19.49 1.28 -5.42
N SER A 82 -19.82 0.69 -4.26
CA SER A 82 -20.85 1.23 -3.36
C SER A 82 -20.51 2.64 -2.86
N PHE A 83 -19.25 2.88 -2.48
CA PHE A 83 -18.78 4.19 -2.04
C PHE A 83 -18.86 5.23 -3.18
N ILE A 84 -18.37 4.88 -4.36
CA ILE A 84 -18.41 5.75 -5.55
C ILE A 84 -19.84 6.16 -5.85
N ASP A 85 -20.75 5.20 -5.91
CA ASP A 85 -22.14 5.44 -6.29
C ASP A 85 -22.89 6.24 -5.22
N SER A 86 -22.80 5.85 -3.96
CA SER A 86 -23.54 6.46 -2.86
C SER A 86 -23.09 7.90 -2.57
N ARG A 87 -21.83 8.22 -2.85
CA ARG A 87 -21.26 9.56 -2.62
C ARG A 87 -21.11 10.40 -3.88
N GLY A 88 -21.39 9.82 -5.06
CA GLY A 88 -21.23 10.49 -6.34
C GLY A 88 -19.77 10.87 -6.63
N ILE A 89 -18.82 10.00 -6.23
CA ILE A 89 -17.38 10.26 -6.39
C ILE A 89 -17.02 10.24 -7.89
N THR A 90 -16.33 11.27 -8.33
CA THR A 90 -15.81 11.38 -9.70
C THR A 90 -14.30 11.18 -9.76
N ASP A 91 -13.59 11.51 -8.68
CA ASP A 91 -12.15 11.41 -8.55
C ASP A 91 -11.80 10.68 -7.25
N LEU A 92 -11.23 9.48 -7.38
CA LEU A 92 -10.90 8.62 -6.24
C LEU A 92 -9.38 8.51 -6.09
N VAL A 93 -8.86 8.96 -4.96
CA VAL A 93 -7.51 8.64 -4.52
C VAL A 93 -7.56 7.36 -3.69
N VAL A 94 -6.73 6.37 -4.04
CA VAL A 94 -6.65 5.11 -3.31
C VAL A 94 -5.33 5.06 -2.54
N ILE A 95 -5.39 4.95 -1.23
CA ILE A 95 -4.23 4.76 -0.37
C ILE A 95 -4.19 3.29 0.03
N THR A 96 -3.13 2.59 -0.35
CA THR A 96 -2.96 1.18 -0.03
C THR A 96 -1.77 0.97 0.87
N HIS A 97 -1.75 -0.13 1.60
CA HIS A 97 -0.57 -0.59 2.33
C HIS A 97 -0.26 -2.04 1.98
N SER A 98 1.05 -2.36 1.85
CA SER A 98 1.51 -3.74 1.72
C SER A 98 0.80 -4.49 0.56
N ASN A 99 0.30 -5.70 0.79
CA ASN A 99 -0.43 -6.52 -0.19
C ASN A 99 -1.70 -5.85 -0.75
N GLY A 100 -2.29 -4.87 -0.07
CA GLY A 100 -3.41 -4.09 -0.62
C GLY A 100 -3.06 -3.41 -1.95
N GLY A 101 -1.78 -3.08 -2.16
CA GLY A 101 -1.26 -2.63 -3.44
C GLY A 101 -1.40 -3.67 -4.55
N ASN A 102 -1.20 -4.96 -4.26
CA ASN A 102 -1.38 -6.03 -5.25
C ASN A 102 -2.86 -6.26 -5.57
N VAL A 103 -3.76 -6.15 -4.59
CA VAL A 103 -5.20 -6.33 -4.81
C VAL A 103 -5.75 -5.23 -5.73
N ILE A 104 -5.38 -3.96 -5.52
CA ILE A 104 -5.81 -2.89 -6.43
C ILE A 104 -5.14 -2.99 -7.80
N ARG A 105 -3.87 -3.45 -7.86
CA ARG A 105 -3.19 -3.72 -9.14
C ARG A 105 -3.89 -4.81 -9.93
N TRP A 106 -4.40 -5.87 -9.26
CA TRP A 106 -5.20 -6.91 -9.91
C TRP A 106 -6.43 -6.30 -10.59
N ILE A 107 -7.20 -5.48 -9.89
CA ILE A 107 -8.36 -4.79 -10.46
C ILE A 107 -7.96 -3.97 -11.68
N MET A 108 -6.90 -3.16 -11.58
CA MET A 108 -6.44 -2.28 -12.67
C MET A 108 -5.85 -3.04 -13.86
N SER A 109 -5.28 -4.22 -13.64
CA SER A 109 -4.64 -5.04 -14.68
C SER A 109 -5.62 -5.96 -15.41
N ASN A 110 -6.77 -6.25 -14.81
CA ASN A 110 -7.73 -7.24 -15.30
C ASN A 110 -9.16 -6.67 -15.42
N PRO A 111 -9.36 -5.60 -16.24
CA PRO A 111 -10.63 -4.85 -16.24
C PRO A 111 -11.85 -5.69 -16.70
N THR A 112 -11.63 -6.80 -17.37
CA THR A 112 -12.71 -7.70 -17.85
C THR A 112 -13.01 -8.85 -16.89
N TYR A 113 -12.25 -8.98 -15.80
CA TYR A 113 -12.41 -10.07 -14.83
C TYR A 113 -13.70 -9.93 -14.01
N ASP A 114 -14.11 -8.70 -13.72
CA ASP A 114 -15.35 -8.39 -13.00
C ASP A 114 -16.00 -7.15 -13.64
N SER A 115 -17.30 -7.19 -13.86
CA SER A 115 -18.06 -6.13 -14.53
C SER A 115 -18.00 -4.77 -13.82
N ARG A 116 -17.65 -4.73 -12.54
CA ARG A 116 -17.50 -3.50 -11.74
C ARG A 116 -16.18 -2.79 -11.99
N TYR A 117 -15.12 -3.53 -12.42
CA TYR A 117 -13.76 -3.00 -12.52
C TYR A 117 -13.63 -1.80 -13.46
N PRO A 118 -14.19 -1.80 -14.68
CA PRO A 118 -14.07 -0.64 -15.58
C PRO A 118 -14.62 0.65 -14.96
N ALA A 119 -15.78 0.56 -14.28
CA ALA A 119 -16.40 1.71 -13.64
C ALA A 119 -15.54 2.25 -12.49
N ILE A 120 -14.94 1.37 -11.67
CA ILE A 120 -14.04 1.74 -10.57
C ILE A 120 -12.76 2.37 -11.15
N ILE A 121 -12.11 1.71 -12.11
CA ILE A 121 -10.87 2.19 -12.75
C ILE A 121 -11.07 3.59 -13.34
N SER A 122 -12.22 3.85 -13.97
CA SER A 122 -12.50 5.16 -14.56
C SER A 122 -12.49 6.29 -13.54
N LYS A 123 -12.81 6.00 -12.26
CA LYS A 123 -12.87 6.97 -11.17
C LYS A 123 -11.54 7.10 -10.41
N ILE A 124 -10.67 6.11 -10.46
CA ILE A 124 -9.35 6.21 -9.83
C ILE A 124 -8.57 7.35 -10.49
N ARG A 125 -8.12 8.28 -9.67
CA ARG A 125 -7.23 9.36 -10.04
C ARG A 125 -5.79 8.87 -9.99
N TRP A 126 -5.36 8.34 -8.85
CA TRP A 126 -4.12 7.59 -8.64
C TRP A 126 -4.20 6.71 -7.40
N VAL A 127 -3.16 5.89 -7.22
CA VAL A 127 -2.94 5.04 -6.06
C VAL A 127 -1.66 5.47 -5.36
N ASN A 128 -1.74 5.78 -4.07
CA ASN A 128 -0.60 5.96 -3.18
C ASN A 128 -0.36 4.64 -2.45
N ALA A 129 0.67 3.92 -2.88
CA ALA A 129 0.99 2.60 -2.37
C ALA A 129 2.10 2.69 -1.31
N LEU A 130 1.72 2.50 -0.05
CA LEU A 130 2.62 2.57 1.10
C LEU A 130 3.24 1.19 1.31
N ALA A 131 4.56 1.08 1.21
CA ALA A 131 5.30 -0.16 1.38
C ALA A 131 4.67 -1.37 0.61
N PRO A 132 4.35 -1.23 -0.69
CA PRO A 132 3.66 -2.29 -1.43
C PRO A 132 4.58 -3.49 -1.66
N SER A 133 4.05 -4.71 -1.52
CA SER A 133 4.76 -5.96 -1.80
C SER A 133 4.72 -6.33 -3.29
N SER A 134 5.08 -5.38 -4.16
CA SER A 134 4.88 -5.49 -5.61
C SER A 134 5.68 -6.61 -6.29
N ALA A 135 6.84 -6.99 -5.72
CA ALA A 135 7.62 -8.16 -6.14
C ALA A 135 7.66 -9.27 -5.07
N GLY A 136 6.79 -9.20 -4.07
CA GLY A 136 6.76 -10.15 -2.95
C GLY A 136 7.81 -9.84 -1.89
N THR A 137 8.08 -10.82 -1.04
CA THR A 137 9.10 -10.71 0.03
C THR A 137 9.78 -12.05 0.29
N PRO A 138 11.10 -12.06 0.53
CA PRO A 138 11.82 -13.27 0.98
C PRO A 138 11.24 -13.86 2.28
N LEU A 139 10.61 -13.05 3.13
CA LEU A 139 9.97 -13.55 4.35
C LEU A 139 8.77 -14.46 4.05
N ALA A 140 8.03 -14.21 2.98
CA ALA A 140 6.97 -15.13 2.54
C ALA A 140 7.55 -16.48 2.09
N ASN A 141 8.72 -16.47 1.43
CA ASN A 141 9.42 -17.71 1.09
C ASN A 141 9.79 -18.50 2.36
N ALA A 142 10.34 -17.83 3.37
CA ALA A 142 10.76 -18.44 4.63
C ALA A 142 9.57 -19.02 5.40
N VAL A 143 8.46 -18.29 5.51
CA VAL A 143 7.24 -18.76 6.19
C VAL A 143 6.64 -19.98 5.48
N MET A 144 6.55 -19.94 4.16
CA MET A 144 6.01 -21.07 3.39
C MET A 144 6.91 -22.32 3.46
N ALA A 145 8.23 -22.14 3.63
CA ALA A 145 9.19 -23.23 3.87
C ALA A 145 9.13 -23.80 5.30
N GLY A 146 8.36 -23.20 6.22
CA GLY A 146 8.20 -23.65 7.59
C GLY A 146 9.26 -23.12 8.57
N ASN A 147 9.96 -22.06 8.22
CA ASN A 147 10.90 -21.41 9.11
C ASN A 147 10.16 -20.63 10.24
N VAL A 148 10.74 -20.63 11.44
CA VAL A 148 10.12 -20.31 12.75
C VAL A 148 9.71 -18.84 12.97
N PHE A 149 9.61 -18.01 11.92
CA PHE A 149 9.21 -16.60 12.04
C PHE A 149 7.72 -16.39 12.31
N GLU A 150 6.92 -17.46 12.31
CA GLU A 150 5.47 -17.37 12.55
C GLU A 150 5.13 -16.62 13.85
N SER A 151 5.94 -16.75 14.89
CA SER A 151 5.68 -16.08 16.17
C SER A 151 6.04 -14.59 16.18
N ALA A 152 7.06 -14.17 15.43
CA ALA A 152 7.47 -12.76 15.36
C ALA A 152 6.67 -11.95 14.33
N LEU A 153 6.13 -12.61 13.31
CA LEU A 153 5.44 -11.98 12.19
C LEU A 153 3.97 -12.42 12.04
N GLY A 154 3.47 -13.29 12.91
CA GLY A 154 2.09 -13.81 12.83
C GLY A 154 1.02 -12.72 12.77
N TRP A 155 1.29 -11.57 13.42
CA TRP A 155 0.43 -10.39 13.34
C TRP A 155 0.46 -9.69 11.97
N LEU A 156 1.54 -9.88 11.19
CA LEU A 156 1.76 -9.21 9.91
C LEU A 156 1.37 -10.10 8.72
N LEU A 157 1.63 -11.41 8.83
CA LEU A 157 1.45 -12.38 7.74
C LEU A 157 0.17 -13.21 7.85
N GLY A 158 -0.47 -13.21 9.03
CA GLY A 158 -1.71 -13.98 9.22
C GLY A 158 -1.54 -15.46 8.90
N TYR A 159 -0.48 -16.11 9.39
CA TYR A 159 -0.16 -17.53 9.16
C TYR A 159 -0.02 -17.90 7.64
N LYS A 160 0.15 -19.18 7.32
CA LYS A 160 0.30 -19.71 5.95
C LYS A 160 -0.99 -19.56 5.14
N SER A 161 -1.33 -18.32 4.79
CA SER A 161 -2.50 -17.99 3.97
C SER A 161 -2.17 -17.99 2.48
N ASP A 162 -3.20 -17.92 1.65
CA ASP A 162 -3.04 -17.77 0.20
C ASP A 162 -2.37 -16.44 -0.15
N ALA A 163 -2.64 -15.39 0.61
CA ALA A 163 -1.96 -14.11 0.45
C ALA A 163 -0.46 -14.20 0.75
N VAL A 164 -0.04 -14.96 1.76
CA VAL A 164 1.37 -15.20 2.04
C VAL A 164 1.99 -16.06 0.94
N ARG A 165 1.30 -17.09 0.48
CA ARG A 165 1.76 -17.94 -0.62
C ARG A 165 2.00 -17.11 -1.89
N GLN A 166 1.07 -16.23 -2.26
CA GLN A 166 1.22 -15.38 -3.45
C GLN A 166 2.35 -14.36 -3.32
N GLN A 167 2.66 -13.89 -2.10
CA GLN A 167 3.73 -12.92 -1.85
C GLN A 167 5.14 -13.56 -1.84
N GLN A 168 5.28 -14.86 -2.05
CA GLN A 168 6.59 -15.44 -2.34
C GLN A 168 7.17 -14.79 -3.59
N THR A 169 8.48 -14.55 -3.60
CA THR A 169 9.14 -13.80 -4.69
C THR A 169 8.98 -14.47 -6.05
N SER A 170 9.04 -15.81 -6.10
CA SER A 170 8.81 -16.58 -7.35
C SER A 170 7.36 -16.48 -7.85
N TRP A 171 6.38 -16.53 -6.95
CA TRP A 171 4.96 -16.38 -7.32
C TRP A 171 4.67 -14.97 -7.81
N MET A 172 5.15 -13.93 -7.10
CA MET A 172 4.97 -12.55 -7.55
C MET A 172 5.69 -12.26 -8.87
N ALA A 173 6.88 -12.86 -9.10
CA ALA A 173 7.55 -12.78 -10.41
C ALA A 173 6.66 -13.37 -11.52
N HIS A 174 6.05 -14.55 -11.29
CA HIS A 174 5.12 -15.17 -12.22
C HIS A 174 3.90 -14.29 -12.49
N TYR A 175 3.25 -13.74 -11.45
CA TYR A 175 2.07 -12.86 -11.61
C TYR A 175 2.43 -11.55 -12.29
N ASN A 176 3.54 -10.94 -11.95
CA ASN A 176 4.04 -9.74 -12.62
C ASN A 176 4.30 -9.98 -14.11
N GLN A 177 4.81 -11.15 -14.47
CA GLN A 177 5.08 -11.50 -15.85
C GLN A 177 3.80 -11.78 -16.67
N ASN A 178 2.77 -12.36 -16.06
CA ASN A 178 1.64 -12.90 -16.80
C ASN A 178 0.31 -12.15 -16.58
N ASN A 179 0.07 -11.62 -15.38
CA ASN A 179 -1.25 -11.19 -14.94
C ASN A 179 -1.33 -9.72 -14.51
N LEU A 180 -0.22 -9.13 -14.06
CA LEU A 180 -0.21 -7.77 -13.52
C LEU A 180 0.52 -6.81 -14.46
N TYR A 181 0.08 -5.56 -14.47
CA TYR A 181 0.70 -4.45 -15.17
C TYR A 181 1.58 -3.61 -14.22
N GLY A 182 2.37 -2.73 -14.79
CA GLY A 182 3.11 -1.69 -14.09
C GLY A 182 4.54 -2.05 -13.73
N THR A 183 5.00 -3.30 -13.90
CA THR A 183 6.40 -3.68 -13.73
C THR A 183 7.18 -3.55 -15.04
N SER A 184 8.51 -3.54 -14.95
CA SER A 184 9.38 -3.46 -16.13
C SER A 184 9.04 -4.55 -17.16
N GLY A 185 8.99 -4.18 -18.44
CA GLY A 185 8.64 -5.09 -19.53
C GLY A 185 7.15 -5.42 -19.66
N ARG A 186 6.29 -4.87 -18.78
CA ARG A 186 4.83 -5.06 -18.84
C ARG A 186 4.13 -3.76 -19.28
N PRO A 187 2.87 -3.84 -19.73
CA PRO A 187 2.06 -2.65 -19.97
C PRO A 187 2.01 -1.77 -18.72
N ALA A 188 1.97 -0.46 -18.92
CA ALA A 188 1.76 0.49 -17.84
C ALA A 188 0.38 0.28 -17.20
N LEU A 189 0.27 0.58 -15.89
CA LEU A 189 -1.03 0.63 -15.23
C LEU A 189 -1.89 1.76 -15.83
N PRO A 190 -3.22 1.57 -15.93
CA PRO A 190 -4.12 2.57 -16.52
C PRO A 190 -4.23 3.85 -15.69
N LYS A 191 -3.76 3.82 -14.46
CA LYS A 191 -3.75 4.95 -13.51
C LYS A 191 -2.41 5.04 -12.80
N GLY A 192 -2.05 6.24 -12.34
CA GLY A 192 -0.84 6.45 -11.55
C GLY A 192 -0.80 5.52 -10.33
N PHE A 193 0.34 4.90 -10.10
CA PHE A 193 0.62 4.06 -8.95
C PHE A 193 1.95 4.53 -8.36
N TRP A 194 1.86 5.23 -7.24
CA TRP A 194 2.98 5.94 -6.62
C TRP A 194 3.41 5.25 -5.35
N SER A 195 4.58 4.63 -5.35
CA SER A 195 5.07 3.86 -4.21
C SER A 195 5.86 4.71 -3.22
N VAL A 196 5.63 4.46 -1.94
CA VAL A 196 6.46 4.92 -0.82
C VAL A 196 7.23 3.71 -0.30
N ALA A 197 8.54 3.81 -0.26
CA ALA A 197 9.42 2.74 0.21
C ALA A 197 10.06 3.13 1.55
N GLY A 198 9.86 2.29 2.57
CA GLY A 198 10.61 2.34 3.81
C GLY A 198 11.99 1.73 3.61
N THR A 199 13.01 2.33 4.21
CA THR A 199 14.41 2.00 3.92
C THR A 199 15.14 1.31 5.06
N ASP A 200 14.55 1.31 6.27
CA ASP A 200 15.22 0.79 7.45
C ASP A 200 14.24 0.61 8.62
N VAL A 201 14.70 0.01 9.71
CA VAL A 201 13.97 -0.16 10.97
C VAL A 201 14.76 0.50 12.11
N VAL A 202 14.05 1.18 13.00
CA VAL A 202 14.60 1.67 14.27
C VAL A 202 13.88 0.97 15.39
N SER A 203 14.63 0.21 16.23
CA SER A 203 14.08 -0.54 17.36
C SER A 203 14.80 -0.26 18.70
N ALA A 204 15.80 0.62 18.69
CA ALA A 204 16.56 0.94 19.91
C ALA A 204 15.65 1.57 20.97
N VAL A 205 15.65 1.02 22.19
CA VAL A 205 14.77 1.44 23.29
C VAL A 205 14.94 2.91 23.71
N TRP A 206 16.12 3.48 23.49
CA TRP A 206 16.41 4.90 23.78
C TRP A 206 16.03 5.84 22.62
N ASN A 207 15.62 5.31 21.49
CA ASN A 207 15.21 6.10 20.33
C ASN A 207 13.69 6.20 20.29
N SER A 208 13.15 7.41 20.45
CA SER A 208 11.71 7.66 20.43
C SER A 208 11.03 7.24 19.13
N ASP A 209 11.76 7.20 18.01
CA ASP A 209 11.23 6.80 16.71
C ASP A 209 10.76 5.34 16.70
N ALA A 210 11.37 4.48 17.53
CA ALA A 210 10.98 3.08 17.69
C ALA A 210 9.54 2.88 18.21
N TYR A 211 8.98 3.90 18.87
CA TYR A 211 7.67 3.79 19.52
C TYR A 211 6.51 4.21 18.63
N CYS A 212 6.78 4.96 17.55
CA CYS A 212 5.72 5.30 16.61
C CYS A 212 5.18 4.04 15.92
N GLY A 213 3.88 3.84 15.97
CA GLY A 213 3.23 2.65 15.44
C GLY A 213 3.27 1.42 16.35
N GLY A 214 4.10 1.45 17.42
CA GLY A 214 4.23 0.38 18.42
C GLY A 214 5.63 -0.20 18.50
N TYR A 215 6.19 -0.20 19.70
CA TYR A 215 7.57 -0.64 19.95
C TYR A 215 7.79 -2.13 19.63
N SER A 216 6.86 -3.00 20.06
CA SER A 216 6.97 -4.45 19.82
C SER A 216 7.01 -4.80 18.32
N GLN A 217 6.29 -4.02 17.51
CA GLN A 217 6.30 -4.17 16.05
C GLN A 217 7.66 -3.75 15.46
N SER A 218 8.24 -2.66 15.96
CA SER A 218 9.57 -2.22 15.53
C SER A 218 10.65 -3.26 15.86
N VAL A 219 10.61 -3.85 17.07
CA VAL A 219 11.53 -4.92 17.45
C VAL A 219 11.35 -6.16 16.57
N GLY A 220 10.11 -6.57 16.29
CA GLY A 220 9.85 -7.72 15.41
C GLY A 220 10.37 -7.50 13.99
N LEU A 221 10.20 -6.29 13.44
CA LEU A 221 10.68 -5.94 12.11
C LEU A 221 12.21 -5.81 12.04
N GLU A 222 12.87 -5.36 13.09
CA GLU A 222 14.33 -5.37 13.20
C GLU A 222 14.90 -6.79 13.10
N VAL A 223 14.28 -7.75 13.80
CA VAL A 223 14.67 -9.16 13.72
C VAL A 223 14.55 -9.68 12.29
N THR A 224 13.46 -9.36 11.60
CA THR A 224 13.22 -9.86 10.23
C THR A 224 14.04 -9.15 9.16
N GLN A 225 14.46 -7.92 9.42
CA GLN A 225 15.34 -7.16 8.52
C GLN A 225 16.66 -7.90 8.23
N ASN A 226 17.17 -8.69 9.17
CA ASN A 226 18.39 -9.50 8.97
C ASN A 226 18.26 -10.55 7.85
N TRP A 227 17.07 -10.84 7.35
CA TRP A 227 16.78 -11.77 6.26
C TRP A 227 16.51 -11.07 4.93
N LEU A 228 16.59 -9.77 4.91
CA LEU A 228 16.30 -8.91 3.78
C LEU A 228 17.56 -8.17 3.33
N SER A 229 17.47 -7.52 2.19
CA SER A 229 18.53 -6.61 1.74
C SER A 229 18.64 -5.39 2.69
N SER A 230 19.76 -4.70 2.63
CA SER A 230 20.05 -3.53 3.47
C SER A 230 19.06 -2.35 3.25
N CYS A 231 18.31 -2.35 2.15
CA CYS A 231 17.22 -1.42 1.92
C CYS A 231 15.90 -2.17 2.06
N SER A 232 15.32 -2.12 3.25
CA SER A 232 14.03 -2.73 3.56
C SER A 232 13.37 -2.06 4.76
N ASP A 233 12.07 -2.15 4.84
CA ASP A 233 11.27 -1.65 5.98
C ASP A 233 11.09 -2.71 7.09
N GLY A 234 11.93 -3.77 7.06
CA GLY A 234 11.86 -4.92 7.94
C GLY A 234 10.89 -6.00 7.47
N PHE A 235 10.12 -5.76 6.41
CA PHE A 235 9.21 -6.74 5.82
C PHE A 235 9.27 -6.76 4.29
N ILE A 236 9.33 -5.61 3.66
CA ILE A 236 9.41 -5.45 2.20
C ILE A 236 10.74 -4.79 1.86
N GLU A 237 11.46 -5.37 0.89
CA GLU A 237 12.66 -4.76 0.33
C GLU A 237 12.30 -3.57 -0.57
N CYS A 238 13.19 -2.57 -0.64
CA CYS A 238 13.01 -1.41 -1.51
C CYS A 238 12.78 -1.82 -2.98
N SER A 239 13.50 -2.84 -3.44
CA SER A 239 13.34 -3.41 -4.79
C SER A 239 11.93 -3.91 -5.06
N SER A 240 11.29 -4.51 -4.06
CA SER A 240 9.89 -4.95 -4.14
C SER A 240 8.92 -3.78 -4.08
N ALA A 241 9.11 -2.87 -3.13
CA ALA A 241 8.23 -1.70 -2.99
C ALA A 241 8.20 -0.82 -4.25
N THR A 242 9.33 -0.73 -4.95
CA THR A 242 9.47 0.10 -6.16
C THR A 242 9.28 -0.66 -7.47
N ALA A 243 8.97 -1.95 -7.44
CA ALA A 243 8.89 -2.79 -8.64
C ALA A 243 7.75 -2.42 -9.58
N ALA A 244 6.66 -1.82 -9.09
CA ALA A 244 5.51 -1.46 -9.90
C ALA A 244 5.20 0.03 -9.83
N GLY A 245 4.72 0.57 -10.94
CA GLY A 245 4.40 1.99 -11.07
C GLY A 245 5.63 2.87 -11.04
N SER A 246 5.56 3.94 -10.24
CA SER A 246 6.67 4.89 -10.07
C SER A 246 6.93 5.11 -8.58
N LEU A 247 8.20 5.23 -8.22
CA LEU A 247 8.58 5.65 -6.88
C LEU A 247 8.11 7.09 -6.65
N TRP A 248 7.32 7.33 -5.62
CA TRP A 248 6.99 8.66 -5.16
C TRP A 248 8.11 9.21 -4.29
N PHE A 249 8.46 8.49 -3.24
CA PHE A 249 9.63 8.82 -2.43
C PHE A 249 10.10 7.62 -1.59
N TYR A 250 11.39 7.62 -1.27
CA TYR A 250 11.91 6.90 -0.11
C TYR A 250 11.60 7.70 1.16
N ASP A 251 11.27 7.01 2.23
CA ASP A 251 10.83 7.58 3.50
C ASP A 251 11.65 8.80 3.94
N LYS A 252 12.98 8.65 4.10
CA LYS A 252 13.90 9.70 4.56
C LYS A 252 13.78 11.03 3.79
N ASN A 253 13.34 10.96 2.53
CA ASN A 253 13.27 12.14 1.67
C ASN A 253 12.14 13.11 2.06
N ARG A 254 11.09 12.62 2.76
CA ARG A 254 9.92 13.43 3.11
C ARG A 254 9.51 13.38 4.58
N THR A 255 10.10 12.49 5.37
CA THR A 255 9.79 12.30 6.79
C THR A 255 10.79 12.99 7.73
N GLY A 256 11.50 14.02 7.26
CA GLY A 256 12.52 14.71 8.06
C GLY A 256 13.73 13.83 8.36
N GLY A 257 14.12 12.96 7.43
CA GLY A 257 15.25 12.04 7.60
C GLY A 257 14.93 10.79 8.43
N LYS A 258 13.67 10.61 8.86
CA LYS A 258 13.23 9.44 9.62
C LYS A 258 12.92 8.27 8.70
N VAL A 259 13.17 7.05 9.17
CA VAL A 259 12.77 5.83 8.46
C VAL A 259 11.35 5.41 8.82
N LEU A 260 10.68 4.76 7.90
CA LEU A 260 9.38 4.15 8.10
C LEU A 260 9.54 2.63 8.01
N ASN A 261 9.47 1.94 9.14
CA ASN A 261 9.32 0.50 9.08
C ASN A 261 7.93 0.12 8.53
N HIS A 262 7.75 -1.15 8.19
CA HIS A 262 6.53 -1.63 7.54
C HIS A 262 5.25 -1.26 8.28
N ASN A 263 5.24 -1.34 9.62
CA ASN A 263 4.08 -0.96 10.40
C ASN A 263 3.88 0.56 10.48
N GLN A 264 4.95 1.34 10.53
CA GLN A 264 4.90 2.82 10.55
C GLN A 264 4.34 3.40 9.25
N SER A 265 4.53 2.71 8.13
CA SER A 265 4.01 3.10 6.80
C SER A 265 2.47 3.15 6.71
N ARG A 266 1.77 2.61 7.70
CA ARG A 266 0.30 2.69 7.81
C ARG A 266 -0.18 3.51 9.01
N ARG A 267 0.73 4.20 9.70
CA ARG A 267 0.46 4.98 10.91
C ARG A 267 0.77 6.46 10.69
N ALA A 268 0.24 7.30 11.55
CA ALA A 268 0.55 8.73 11.57
C ALA A 268 1.95 8.98 12.15
N CYS A 269 2.98 8.39 11.51
CA CYS A 269 4.36 8.51 11.91
C CYS A 269 5.10 9.53 11.04
N PHE A 270 5.92 10.35 11.67
CA PHE A 270 6.87 11.27 11.03
C PHE A 270 6.24 12.18 9.95
N GLY A 271 4.97 12.53 10.12
CA GLY A 271 4.26 13.44 9.20
C GLY A 271 3.71 12.77 7.93
N LEU A 272 3.79 11.44 7.78
CA LEU A 272 3.28 10.72 6.61
C LEU A 272 1.81 11.05 6.32
N GLN A 273 0.97 11.12 7.35
CA GLN A 273 -0.44 11.49 7.22
C GLN A 273 -0.64 12.90 6.63
N ASN A 274 0.25 13.83 6.93
CA ASN A 274 0.21 15.19 6.38
C ASN A 274 0.66 15.22 4.91
N ILE A 275 1.64 14.38 4.55
CA ILE A 275 2.08 14.23 3.15
C ILE A 275 0.92 13.70 2.32
N LEU A 276 0.23 12.66 2.79
CA LEU A 276 -0.94 12.07 2.12
C LEU A 276 -2.11 13.06 2.05
N ARG A 277 -2.39 13.81 3.13
CA ARG A 277 -3.41 14.86 3.13
C ARG A 277 -3.16 15.94 2.08
N ASN A 278 -1.91 16.35 1.95
CA ASN A 278 -1.54 17.42 1.03
C ASN A 278 -1.48 16.97 -0.43
N ASP A 279 -1.59 15.66 -0.68
CA ASP A 279 -1.63 15.05 -2.02
C ASP A 279 -3.07 14.91 -2.55
N LEU A 280 -4.10 15.10 -1.71
CA LEU A 280 -5.51 15.05 -2.12
C LEU A 280 -5.93 16.33 -2.83
#